data_1b3339011997e0c35cdd97f8d72eb3b9
#
_entry.id   1b3339011997e0c35cdd97f8d72eb3b9
#
_cell.length_a   1.000
_cell.length_b   1.000
_cell.length_c   1.000
_cell.angle_alpha   90.00
_cell.angle_beta   90.00
_cell.angle_gamma   90.00
#
_symmetry.space_group_name_H-M   'P 1'
#
loop_
_entity.id
_entity.type
_entity.pdbx_description
1 polymer ?
#
loop_
_entity_poly.entity_id
_entity_poly.type
_entity_poly.pdbx_seq_one_letter_code
_entity_poly.pdbx_strand_id
1 'polypeptide(L)'
;MKIVVDYIDEVDVDEMRVKAAKYLSDYVIRIYFTDEAERVVDFKYFLKKSSHPAIKKYLDEEKFRSFEIIDGNLNWNDYDMIFPLQDLYEGSIIKNNHETTT
;
A
#
# COMPACT_ATOMS: atom_id res chain seq x y z
N MET A 1 4.03 -16.74 -3.74
CA MET A 1 3.90 -15.37 -3.51
C MET A 1 3.30 -14.67 -4.67
N LYS A 2 2.42 -13.72 -4.42
CA LYS A 2 1.71 -13.10 -5.49
C LYS A 2 2.26 -11.73 -5.83
N ILE A 3 2.39 -11.43 -7.10
CA ILE A 3 2.81 -10.13 -7.55
C ILE A 3 1.67 -9.50 -8.30
N VAL A 4 1.33 -8.26 -7.95
CA VAL A 4 0.26 -7.56 -8.61
C VAL A 4 0.89 -6.45 -9.43
N VAL A 5 0.58 -6.40 -10.70
CA VAL A 5 1.18 -5.46 -11.63
C VAL A 5 0.12 -4.61 -12.29
N ASP A 6 0.36 -3.31 -12.38
CA ASP A 6 -0.56 -2.41 -13.01
C ASP A 6 -0.09 -2.31 -14.47
N TYR A 7 -0.99 -2.53 -15.43
CA TYR A 7 -0.64 -2.49 -16.80
C TYR A 7 -0.71 -1.09 -17.30
N ILE A 8 0.37 -0.47 -17.58
CA ILE A 8 0.39 0.87 -18.06
C ILE A 8 0.88 0.94 -19.47
N ASP A 9 0.06 1.28 -20.38
CA ASP A 9 0.40 1.29 -21.75
C ASP A 9 1.06 2.57 -22.09
N GLU A 10 0.52 3.66 -21.74
CA GLU A 10 1.03 4.84 -22.12
C GLU A 10 1.46 5.52 -20.97
N VAL A 11 2.59 5.62 -20.66
CA VAL A 11 3.11 6.13 -19.51
C VAL A 11 3.31 7.59 -19.50
N ASP A 12 2.77 8.27 -18.57
CA ASP A 12 2.97 9.64 -18.38
C ASP A 12 4.14 9.64 -17.45
N VAL A 13 5.33 9.73 -17.93
CA VAL A 13 6.49 9.61 -17.13
C VAL A 13 6.63 10.62 -16.05
N ASP A 14 5.92 11.69 -16.10
CA ASP A 14 6.05 12.67 -15.07
C ASP A 14 5.18 12.34 -13.88
N GLU A 15 4.30 11.39 -13.97
CA GLU A 15 3.44 11.07 -12.90
C GLU A 15 3.89 9.87 -12.15
N MET A 16 4.11 10.01 -10.88
CA MET A 16 4.51 8.89 -10.06
C MET A 16 3.35 7.98 -9.78
N ARG A 17 3.53 6.70 -9.90
CA ARG A 17 2.51 5.72 -9.65
C ARG A 17 3.13 4.44 -9.16
N VAL A 18 2.32 3.60 -8.54
CA VAL A 18 2.75 2.25 -8.17
C VAL A 18 2.60 1.43 -9.43
N LYS A 19 3.65 0.75 -9.86
CA LYS A 19 3.54 -0.08 -11.03
C LYS A 19 3.46 -1.57 -10.69
N ALA A 20 3.87 -1.97 -9.53
CA ALA A 20 3.75 -3.37 -9.14
C ALA A 20 3.89 -3.48 -7.64
N ALA A 21 3.39 -4.55 -7.07
CA ALA A 21 3.52 -4.75 -5.63
C ALA A 21 3.52 -6.24 -5.33
N LYS A 22 4.28 -6.64 -4.34
CA LYS A 22 4.41 -8.03 -3.99
C LYS A 22 4.23 -8.19 -2.48
N TYR A 23 3.32 -9.02 -2.08
CA TYR A 23 3.11 -9.29 -0.66
C TYR A 23 4.25 -10.19 -0.18
N LEU A 24 4.91 -9.83 0.89
CA LEU A 24 6.00 -10.64 1.39
C LEU A 24 5.53 -11.54 2.53
N SER A 25 5.19 -10.97 3.64
CA SER A 25 4.66 -11.73 4.76
C SER A 25 4.40 -10.78 5.90
N ASP A 26 3.61 -11.19 6.85
CA ASP A 26 3.39 -10.43 8.07
C ASP A 26 3.01 -8.96 7.79
N TYR A 27 2.13 -8.74 6.86
CA TYR A 27 1.59 -7.44 6.50
C TYR A 27 2.65 -6.49 5.91
N VAL A 28 3.65 -7.06 5.25
CA VAL A 28 4.69 -6.27 4.61
C VAL A 28 4.56 -6.42 3.10
N ILE A 29 4.57 -5.33 2.38
CA ILE A 29 4.44 -5.34 0.94
C ILE A 29 5.63 -4.63 0.32
N ARG A 30 6.20 -5.20 -0.74
CA ARG A 30 7.26 -4.56 -1.48
C ARG A 30 6.58 -3.84 -2.63
N ILE A 31 6.76 -2.54 -2.74
CA ILE A 31 6.09 -1.73 -3.72
C ILE A 31 7.09 -1.17 -4.72
N TYR A 32 6.78 -1.28 -6.01
CA TYR A 32 7.64 -0.81 -7.07
C TYR A 32 6.95 0.39 -7.72
N PHE A 33 7.67 1.48 -7.87
CA PHE A 33 7.10 2.69 -8.43
C PHE A 33 7.58 2.95 -9.85
N THR A 34 6.90 3.82 -10.55
CA THR A 34 7.22 4.09 -11.96
C THR A 34 8.56 4.80 -12.13
N ASP A 35 9.10 5.39 -11.08
CA ASP A 35 10.40 6.05 -11.18
C ASP A 35 11.51 5.06 -10.86
N GLU A 36 11.21 3.78 -10.84
CA GLU A 36 12.17 2.71 -10.57
C GLU A 36 12.51 2.59 -9.09
N ALA A 37 11.88 3.35 -8.24
CA ALA A 37 12.12 3.21 -6.79
C ALA A 37 11.38 2.00 -6.27
N GLU A 38 11.84 1.46 -5.18
CA GLU A 38 11.25 0.31 -4.60
C GLU A 38 11.21 0.53 -3.09
N ARG A 39 10.12 0.21 -2.45
CA ARG A 39 10.01 0.39 -1.01
C ARG A 39 9.38 -0.84 -0.37
N VAL A 40 9.81 -1.15 0.84
CA VAL A 40 9.23 -2.26 1.58
C VAL A 40 8.49 -1.62 2.73
N VAL A 41 7.19 -1.75 2.77
CA VAL A 41 6.35 -1.06 3.72
C VAL A 41 5.63 -2.04 4.64
N ASP A 42 5.69 -1.80 5.94
CA ASP A 42 5.08 -2.66 6.92
C ASP A 42 3.77 -1.99 7.38
N PHE A 43 2.65 -2.64 7.19
CA PHE A 43 1.37 -2.08 7.51
C PHE A 43 0.80 -2.60 8.83
N LYS A 44 1.50 -3.50 9.50
CA LYS A 44 0.96 -4.16 10.66
C LYS A 44 0.56 -3.19 11.77
N TYR A 45 1.42 -2.26 12.09
CA TYR A 45 1.16 -1.35 13.16
C TYR A 45 -0.08 -0.51 12.84
N PHE A 46 -0.22 -0.05 11.61
CA PHE A 46 -1.34 0.74 11.20
C PHE A 46 -2.63 -0.06 11.38
N LEU A 47 -2.62 -1.31 10.95
CA LEU A 47 -3.82 -2.14 11.04
C LEU A 47 -4.20 -2.40 12.48
N LYS A 48 -3.22 -2.62 13.33
CA LYS A 48 -3.52 -2.90 14.71
C LYS A 48 -3.98 -1.67 15.47
N LYS A 49 -3.51 -0.52 15.12
CA LYS A 49 -3.88 0.68 15.81
C LYS A 49 -5.23 1.21 15.38
N SER A 50 -5.72 0.85 14.26
CA SER A 50 -6.96 1.40 13.77
C SER A 50 -8.14 0.93 14.58
N SER A 51 -9.07 1.81 14.89
CA SER A 51 -10.26 1.40 15.60
C SER A 51 -11.41 1.26 14.60
N HIS A 52 -11.15 1.46 13.30
CA HIS A 52 -12.19 1.42 12.32
C HIS A 52 -12.42 -0.03 11.90
N PRO A 53 -13.61 -0.58 12.04
CA PRO A 53 -13.84 -1.98 11.68
C PRO A 53 -13.51 -2.31 10.24
N ALA A 54 -13.75 -1.37 9.33
CA ALA A 54 -13.48 -1.62 7.93
C ALA A 54 -11.98 -1.76 7.68
N ILE A 55 -11.14 -1.24 8.56
CA ILE A 55 -9.70 -1.34 8.43
C ILE A 55 -9.23 -2.53 9.23
N LYS A 56 -9.74 -2.73 10.43
CA LYS A 56 -9.30 -3.82 11.26
C LYS A 56 -9.53 -5.18 10.66
N LYS A 57 -10.49 -5.32 9.78
CA LYS A 57 -10.74 -6.62 9.18
C LYS A 57 -9.55 -7.07 8.35
N TYR A 58 -8.67 -6.15 7.96
CA TYR A 58 -7.51 -6.52 7.17
C TYR A 58 -6.36 -7.11 8.03
N LEU A 59 -6.63 -7.30 9.30
CA LEU A 59 -5.69 -8.05 10.13
C LEU A 59 -5.82 -9.54 9.75
N ASP A 60 -6.86 -9.89 8.97
CA ASP A 60 -6.98 -11.21 8.42
C ASP A 60 -6.04 -11.18 7.23
N GLU A 61 -4.95 -11.90 7.27
CA GLU A 61 -3.94 -11.87 6.26
C GLU A 61 -4.42 -12.20 4.86
N GLU A 62 -5.35 -13.07 4.73
CA GLU A 62 -5.87 -13.39 3.44
C GLU A 62 -6.57 -12.20 2.86
N LYS A 63 -7.27 -11.41 3.65
CA LYS A 63 -7.96 -10.27 3.15
C LYS A 63 -6.93 -9.20 2.85
N PHE A 64 -5.91 -9.07 3.67
CA PHE A 64 -4.90 -8.05 3.47
C PHE A 64 -4.16 -8.25 2.16
N ARG A 65 -3.83 -9.47 1.82
CA ARG A 65 -3.06 -9.67 0.61
C ARG A 65 -3.89 -9.73 -0.65
N SER A 66 -5.18 -9.44 -0.55
CA SER A 66 -6.02 -9.42 -1.73
C SER A 66 -6.02 -8.05 -2.42
N PHE A 67 -5.09 -7.17 -2.08
CA PHE A 67 -5.05 -5.85 -2.66
C PHE A 67 -4.90 -5.88 -4.18
N GLU A 68 -5.23 -4.78 -4.80
CA GLU A 68 -5.10 -4.64 -6.23
C GLU A 68 -4.42 -3.32 -6.49
N ILE A 69 -4.04 -3.03 -7.72
CA ILE A 69 -3.50 -1.74 -8.06
C ILE A 69 -4.53 -1.10 -8.96
N ILE A 70 -5.07 0.03 -8.53
CA ILE A 70 -6.08 0.73 -9.31
C ILE A 70 -5.63 2.16 -9.45
N ASP A 71 -5.58 2.67 -10.66
CA ASP A 71 -5.17 4.01 -10.96
C ASP A 71 -3.80 4.33 -10.34
N GLY A 72 -2.92 3.39 -10.37
CA GLY A 72 -1.55 3.62 -9.92
C GLY A 72 -1.36 3.65 -8.43
N ASN A 73 -2.27 3.07 -7.67
CA ASN A 73 -2.12 3.02 -6.22
C ASN A 73 -2.66 1.70 -5.69
N LEU A 74 -2.23 1.32 -4.52
CA LEU A 74 -2.73 0.11 -3.90
C LEU A 74 -4.15 0.37 -3.42
N ASN A 75 -4.99 -0.61 -3.56
CA ASN A 75 -6.38 -0.46 -3.23
C ASN A 75 -6.89 -1.78 -2.64
N TRP A 76 -7.69 -1.70 -1.59
CA TRP A 76 -8.27 -2.87 -0.99
C TRP A 76 -9.78 -2.81 -1.14
N ASN A 77 -10.32 -3.81 -1.77
CA ASN A 77 -11.76 -3.98 -1.87
C ASN A 77 -12.51 -2.71 -2.28
N ASP A 78 -12.20 -2.18 -3.41
CA ASP A 78 -12.91 -1.05 -3.95
C ASP A 78 -12.88 0.14 -3.00
N TYR A 79 -11.72 0.57 -2.64
CA TYR A 79 -11.49 1.75 -1.83
C TYR A 79 -11.86 1.63 -0.35
N ASP A 80 -11.92 0.42 0.15
CA ASP A 80 -12.16 0.24 1.57
C ASP A 80 -10.96 0.81 2.32
N MET A 81 -9.76 0.65 1.76
CA MET A 81 -8.57 1.13 2.41
C MET A 81 -7.63 1.60 1.34
N ILE A 82 -7.15 2.83 1.45
CA ILE A 82 -6.26 3.36 0.46
C ILE A 82 -5.33 4.34 1.17
N PHE A 83 -4.11 4.47 0.72
CA PHE A 83 -3.13 5.35 1.34
C PHE A 83 -2.65 6.38 0.33
N PRO A 84 -2.32 7.58 0.76
CA PRO A 84 -1.76 8.56 -0.15
C PRO A 84 -0.49 8.00 -0.76
N LEU A 85 -0.30 8.21 -2.04
CA LEU A 85 0.84 7.67 -2.74
C LEU A 85 2.14 8.13 -2.10
N GLN A 86 2.21 9.36 -1.67
CA GLN A 86 3.40 9.85 -1.05
C GLN A 86 3.73 9.14 0.24
N ASP A 87 2.74 8.73 1.00
CA ASP A 87 2.99 8.01 2.25
C ASP A 87 3.61 6.66 1.94
N LEU A 88 3.16 6.01 0.87
CA LEU A 88 3.72 4.73 0.51
C LEU A 88 5.15 4.94 0.03
N TYR A 89 5.39 6.00 -0.71
CA TYR A 89 6.70 6.24 -1.27
C TYR A 89 7.69 6.56 -0.16
N GLU A 90 7.28 7.23 0.86
CA GLU A 90 8.16 7.57 1.96
C GLU A 90 8.18 6.53 3.06
N GLY A 91 7.30 5.57 2.99
CA GLY A 91 7.22 4.53 4.00
C GLY A 91 6.75 5.11 5.31
N SER A 92 5.92 6.15 5.26
CA SER A 92 5.52 6.85 6.46
C SER A 92 4.22 6.40 7.09
N ILE A 93 3.74 5.25 6.71
CA ILE A 93 2.50 4.73 7.25
C ILE A 93 2.54 4.67 8.77
N ILE A 94 3.61 4.20 9.30
CA ILE A 94 3.72 4.11 10.71
C ILE A 94 3.95 5.44 11.33
N LYS A 95 4.72 6.28 10.73
CA LYS A 95 4.99 7.53 11.27
C LYS A 95 3.80 8.38 11.39
N ASN A 96 2.88 8.30 10.52
CA ASN A 96 1.71 9.06 10.56
C ASN A 96 1.03 8.97 11.84
N ASN A 97 1.08 7.87 12.47
CA ASN A 97 0.42 7.70 13.65
C ASN A 97 1.02 8.47 14.73
N HIS A 98 2.32 8.53 14.82
CA HIS A 98 2.81 9.07 15.92
C HIS A 98 3.09 10.52 15.80
N GLU A 99 3.06 11.02 14.70
CA GLU A 99 3.30 12.26 14.50
C GLU A 99 2.39 13.11 15.13
N THR A 100 1.28 12.67 15.32
CA THR A 100 0.34 13.42 15.88
C THR A 100 0.75 14.00 17.07
N THR A 101 1.65 13.49 17.62
CA THR A 101 2.00 13.96 18.82
C THR A 101 2.62 15.22 18.79
N THR A 102 3.07 15.58 17.80
CA THR A 102 3.75 16.76 17.84
C THR A 102 3.08 17.89 17.74
#